data_e119e8d4dddf288dba831a62b7b73558
#
_entry.id   e119e8d4dddf288dba831a62b7b73558
#
_cell.length_a   1.000
_cell.length_b   1.000
_cell.length_c   1.000
_cell.angle_alpha   90.00
_cell.angle_beta   90.00
_cell.angle_gamma   90.00
#
_symmetry.space_group_name_H-M   'P 1'
#
loop_
_entity.id
_entity.type
_entity.pdbx_description
1 polymer ?
#
loop_
_entity_poly.entity_id
_entity_poly.type
_entity_poly.pdbx_seq_one_letter_code
_entity_poly.pdbx_strand_id
1 'polypeptide(L)'
;MGKILVSGGAGYIGAQTVLELERAGYHTLVMDDFSNSSPLVLQRLADLLGYQVEFVESQIQDLAKLEGVFSHNQIDAVIHFAGFKAVGESVAEPLKYYDNNLISAISLLKMMKKYDCKNFIFSSSATVYGASEKMPLTEDMPLGPCTNPYGWTKLMIEQILRDVAFAHPQLSVCLLRYFNPIGADASGMIGEDPNGIPNNLMPYISQVAVGKLAELSVYGNDYPTVDGTGVRDYIHVVDLALGHIKALEYATKHTGVAAFNLGTGKGTSVLELLHTFEKVNNLHVKYKIVGRRPGDPATVYADASKAEKILHWKAERNIEDMCRDTWNWQSKNPNGYQA
;
A
#
# COMPACT_ATOMS: atom_id res chain seq x y z
N MET A 1 0.96 22.67 -13.41
CA MET A 1 1.68 21.52 -12.85
C MET A 1 1.60 20.40 -13.89
N GLY A 2 2.70 19.71 -14.15
CA GLY A 2 2.70 18.51 -15.02
C GLY A 2 1.97 17.35 -14.36
N LYS A 3 2.01 16.19 -15.01
CA LYS A 3 1.30 14.99 -14.55
C LYS A 3 2.07 14.27 -13.43
N ILE A 4 1.33 13.55 -12.61
CA ILE A 4 1.86 12.60 -11.62
C ILE A 4 1.79 11.21 -12.21
N LEU A 5 2.93 10.56 -12.44
CA LEU A 5 2.97 9.16 -12.87
C LEU A 5 2.72 8.27 -11.65
N VAL A 6 1.63 7.49 -11.70
CA VAL A 6 1.27 6.51 -10.66
C VAL A 6 1.50 5.11 -11.20
N SER A 7 2.63 4.50 -10.84
CA SER A 7 2.94 3.13 -11.23
C SER A 7 2.24 2.14 -10.29
N GLY A 8 1.56 1.14 -10.83
CA GLY A 8 0.66 0.28 -10.06
C GLY A 8 -0.62 0.99 -9.65
N GLY A 9 -1.05 1.98 -10.44
CA GLY A 9 -2.19 2.85 -10.12
C GLY A 9 -3.56 2.19 -10.27
N ALA A 10 -3.66 1.00 -10.86
CA ALA A 10 -4.88 0.21 -10.89
C ALA A 10 -4.99 -0.79 -9.72
N GLY A 11 -3.93 -0.95 -8.91
CA GLY A 11 -3.95 -1.76 -7.69
C GLY A 11 -4.78 -1.10 -6.57
N TYR A 12 -5.02 -1.84 -5.49
CA TYR A 12 -5.85 -1.40 -4.36
C TYR A 12 -5.47 0.00 -3.79
N ILE A 13 -4.23 0.17 -3.36
CA ILE A 13 -3.76 1.44 -2.79
C ILE A 13 -3.58 2.49 -3.90
N GLY A 14 -3.08 2.05 -5.06
CA GLY A 14 -2.86 2.91 -6.22
C GLY A 14 -4.14 3.57 -6.71
N ALA A 15 -5.22 2.80 -6.90
CA ALA A 15 -6.50 3.31 -7.36
C ALA A 15 -7.12 4.33 -6.39
N GLN A 16 -7.06 4.06 -5.09
CA GLN A 16 -7.51 5.04 -4.10
C GLN A 16 -6.66 6.32 -4.14
N THR A 17 -5.35 6.17 -4.31
CA THR A 17 -4.44 7.33 -4.40
C THR A 17 -4.69 8.14 -5.68
N VAL A 18 -4.93 7.48 -6.81
CA VAL A 18 -5.33 8.15 -8.07
C VAL A 18 -6.62 8.94 -7.86
N LEU A 19 -7.64 8.32 -7.26
CA LEU A 19 -8.92 9.00 -6.99
C LEU A 19 -8.73 10.26 -6.13
N GLU A 20 -7.97 10.16 -5.04
CA GLU A 20 -7.75 11.30 -4.15
C GLU A 20 -6.86 12.39 -4.79
N LEU A 21 -5.86 12.01 -5.61
CA LEU A 21 -5.06 12.97 -6.37
C LEU A 21 -5.92 13.77 -7.36
N GLU A 22 -6.76 13.10 -8.16
CA GLU A 22 -7.65 13.75 -9.12
C GLU A 22 -8.68 14.65 -8.40
N ARG A 23 -9.24 14.21 -7.27
CA ARG A 23 -10.12 15.02 -6.41
C ARG A 23 -9.43 16.26 -5.85
N ALA A 24 -8.12 16.17 -5.58
CA ALA A 24 -7.29 17.29 -5.12
C ALA A 24 -6.81 18.22 -6.26
N GLY A 25 -7.20 17.94 -7.51
CA GLY A 25 -6.87 18.76 -8.68
C GLY A 25 -5.51 18.45 -9.32
N TYR A 26 -4.89 17.31 -8.97
CA TYR A 26 -3.73 16.81 -9.70
C TYR A 26 -4.18 16.03 -10.93
N HIS A 27 -3.36 16.03 -11.98
CA HIS A 27 -3.57 15.18 -13.15
C HIS A 27 -2.67 13.97 -13.06
N THR A 28 -3.27 12.78 -13.08
CA THR A 28 -2.52 11.52 -13.00
C THR A 28 -2.37 10.84 -14.36
N LEU A 29 -1.28 10.10 -14.50
CA LEU A 29 -1.08 9.12 -15.56
C LEU A 29 -0.81 7.78 -14.89
N VAL A 30 -1.71 6.83 -15.06
CA VAL A 30 -1.57 5.48 -14.49
C VAL A 30 -0.72 4.61 -15.41
N MET A 31 0.24 3.85 -14.84
CA MET A 31 0.93 2.77 -15.57
C MET A 31 0.81 1.47 -14.77
N ASP A 32 0.16 0.47 -15.36
CA ASP A 32 -0.15 -0.81 -14.73
C ASP A 32 -0.20 -1.91 -15.79
N ASP A 33 0.20 -3.13 -15.46
CA ASP A 33 0.16 -4.28 -16.37
C ASP A 33 -1.03 -5.21 -16.09
N PHE A 34 -1.86 -4.86 -15.13
CA PHE A 34 -3.01 -5.61 -14.62
C PHE A 34 -2.70 -7.03 -14.15
N SER A 35 -1.43 -7.34 -13.88
CA SER A 35 -1.03 -8.67 -13.37
C SER A 35 -1.65 -9.02 -12.01
N ASN A 36 -1.94 -7.99 -11.19
CA ASN A 36 -2.62 -8.14 -9.88
C ASN A 36 -3.68 -7.04 -9.63
N SER A 37 -4.33 -6.60 -10.68
CA SER A 37 -5.38 -5.58 -10.69
C SER A 37 -6.38 -5.88 -11.81
N SER A 38 -7.34 -4.99 -12.04
CA SER A 38 -8.34 -5.15 -13.11
C SER A 38 -8.49 -3.86 -13.92
N PRO A 39 -8.60 -3.93 -15.27
CA PRO A 39 -8.95 -2.78 -16.10
C PRO A 39 -10.27 -2.10 -15.68
N LEU A 40 -11.22 -2.84 -15.07
CA LEU A 40 -12.48 -2.30 -14.57
C LEU A 40 -12.28 -1.24 -13.46
N VAL A 41 -11.15 -1.25 -12.77
CA VAL A 41 -10.80 -0.20 -11.81
C VAL A 41 -10.77 1.17 -12.50
N LEU A 42 -10.18 1.26 -13.71
CA LEU A 42 -10.11 2.52 -14.46
C LEU A 42 -11.50 3.02 -14.87
N GLN A 43 -12.40 2.11 -15.26
CA GLN A 43 -13.78 2.48 -15.57
C GLN A 43 -14.49 3.03 -14.31
N ARG A 44 -14.32 2.38 -13.15
CA ARG A 44 -14.93 2.84 -11.89
C ARG A 44 -14.34 4.15 -11.39
N LEU A 45 -13.05 4.38 -11.61
CA LEU A 45 -12.44 5.70 -11.36
C LEU A 45 -13.09 6.76 -12.25
N ALA A 46 -13.30 6.46 -13.53
CA ALA A 46 -13.98 7.38 -14.45
C ALA A 46 -15.42 7.69 -14.03
N ASP A 47 -16.16 6.68 -13.57
CA ASP A 47 -17.52 6.84 -13.08
C ASP A 47 -17.58 7.74 -11.82
N LEU A 48 -16.56 7.62 -10.93
CA LEU A 48 -16.45 8.45 -9.73
C LEU A 48 -15.98 9.88 -10.00
N LEU A 49 -15.16 10.08 -11.02
CA LEU A 49 -14.59 11.39 -11.37
C LEU A 49 -15.40 12.15 -12.40
N GLY A 50 -16.20 11.45 -13.24
CA GLY A 50 -16.91 12.02 -14.36
C GLY A 50 -16.08 12.18 -15.64
N TYR A 51 -14.84 11.68 -15.66
CA TYR A 51 -13.94 11.68 -16.81
C TYR A 51 -12.94 10.52 -16.74
N GLN A 52 -12.34 10.17 -17.89
CA GLN A 52 -11.37 9.09 -17.98
C GLN A 52 -10.00 9.51 -17.43
N VAL A 53 -9.40 8.67 -16.57
CA VAL A 53 -8.01 8.82 -16.14
C VAL A 53 -7.09 8.33 -17.26
N GLU A 54 -6.03 9.06 -17.53
CA GLU A 54 -5.04 8.64 -18.51
C GLU A 54 -4.26 7.41 -18.03
N PHE A 55 -4.10 6.42 -18.90
CA PHE A 55 -3.34 5.22 -18.52
C PHE A 55 -2.53 4.63 -19.67
N VAL A 56 -1.50 3.86 -19.29
CA VAL A 56 -0.67 3.05 -20.18
C VAL A 56 -0.61 1.63 -19.61
N GLU A 57 -1.10 0.67 -20.38
CA GLU A 57 -0.98 -0.74 -20.04
C GLU A 57 0.43 -1.23 -20.35
N SER A 58 1.23 -1.43 -19.32
CA SER A 58 2.60 -1.95 -19.44
C SER A 58 3.21 -2.29 -18.09
N GLN A 59 4.18 -3.18 -18.13
CA GLN A 59 5.15 -3.35 -17.05
C GLN A 59 6.07 -2.14 -16.96
N ILE A 60 6.43 -1.74 -15.73
CA ILE A 60 7.35 -0.62 -15.50
C ILE A 60 8.77 -0.91 -16.04
N GLN A 61 9.14 -2.17 -16.16
CA GLN A 61 10.42 -2.63 -16.69
C GLN A 61 10.53 -2.50 -18.21
N ASP A 62 9.42 -2.31 -18.92
CA ASP A 62 9.43 -1.99 -20.36
C ASP A 62 9.96 -0.56 -20.57
N LEU A 63 11.29 -0.47 -20.73
CA LEU A 63 11.97 0.82 -20.86
C LEU A 63 11.50 1.61 -22.08
N ALA A 64 11.08 0.97 -23.17
CA ALA A 64 10.64 1.67 -24.38
C ALA A 64 9.28 2.35 -24.14
N LYS A 65 8.33 1.65 -23.54
CA LYS A 65 7.02 2.24 -23.17
C LYS A 65 7.17 3.28 -22.07
N LEU A 66 7.98 3.01 -21.03
CA LEU A 66 8.23 3.95 -19.96
C LEU A 66 8.88 5.23 -20.48
N GLU A 67 9.84 5.12 -21.40
CA GLU A 67 10.44 6.28 -22.07
C GLU A 67 9.40 7.05 -22.89
N GLY A 68 8.51 6.35 -23.60
CA GLY A 68 7.37 6.96 -24.29
C GLY A 68 6.51 7.80 -23.36
N VAL A 69 6.22 7.31 -22.15
CA VAL A 69 5.48 8.06 -21.12
C VAL A 69 6.17 9.38 -20.78
N PHE A 70 7.47 9.34 -20.48
CA PHE A 70 8.20 10.54 -20.08
C PHE A 70 8.47 11.51 -21.25
N SER A 71 8.66 11.00 -22.47
CA SER A 71 8.95 11.83 -23.64
C SER A 71 7.73 12.59 -24.18
N HIS A 72 6.52 12.05 -23.99
CA HIS A 72 5.29 12.67 -24.45
C HIS A 72 4.53 13.43 -23.36
N ASN A 73 4.98 13.36 -22.11
CA ASN A 73 4.33 14.02 -20.99
C ASN A 73 5.35 14.74 -20.09
N GLN A 74 4.97 15.90 -19.60
CA GLN A 74 5.71 16.49 -18.50
C GLN A 74 5.32 15.77 -17.20
N ILE A 75 6.23 14.93 -16.68
CA ILE A 75 6.05 14.23 -15.41
C ILE A 75 6.76 15.00 -14.31
N ASP A 76 6.01 15.56 -13.37
CA ASP A 76 6.55 16.35 -12.25
C ASP A 76 6.90 15.47 -11.03
N ALA A 77 6.22 14.33 -10.89
CA ALA A 77 6.49 13.38 -9.82
C ALA A 77 6.12 11.94 -10.20
N VAL A 78 6.74 10.99 -9.52
CA VAL A 78 6.41 9.57 -9.58
C VAL A 78 5.94 9.09 -8.21
N ILE A 79 4.78 8.43 -8.16
CA ILE A 79 4.33 7.64 -7.00
C ILE A 79 4.41 6.17 -7.40
N HIS A 80 5.25 5.41 -6.68
CA HIS A 80 5.60 4.05 -7.06
C HIS A 80 4.97 3.01 -6.14
N PHE A 81 3.87 2.39 -6.61
CA PHE A 81 3.19 1.27 -5.97
C PHE A 81 3.52 -0.07 -6.62
N ALA A 82 3.84 -0.08 -7.92
CA ALA A 82 4.06 -1.32 -8.67
C ALA A 82 5.09 -2.22 -7.98
N GLY A 83 4.72 -3.47 -7.73
CA GLY A 83 5.57 -4.47 -7.11
C GLY A 83 4.78 -5.59 -6.45
N PHE A 84 5.34 -6.77 -6.44
CA PHE A 84 4.76 -7.91 -5.73
C PHE A 84 4.86 -7.73 -4.22
N LYS A 85 3.80 -8.09 -3.48
CA LYS A 85 3.67 -7.82 -2.03
C LYS A 85 3.37 -9.05 -1.16
N ALA A 86 3.17 -10.22 -1.75
CA ALA A 86 2.78 -11.41 -1.01
C ALA A 86 3.99 -12.04 -0.30
N VAL A 87 4.04 -11.94 1.04
CA VAL A 87 5.17 -12.43 1.86
C VAL A 87 5.43 -13.91 1.63
N GLY A 88 4.40 -14.76 1.67
CA GLY A 88 4.55 -16.21 1.47
C GLY A 88 5.07 -16.57 0.08
N GLU A 89 4.56 -15.94 -0.98
CA GLU A 89 5.04 -16.13 -2.35
C GLU A 89 6.50 -15.68 -2.50
N SER A 90 6.88 -14.59 -1.83
CA SER A 90 8.27 -14.10 -1.90
C SER A 90 9.29 -15.11 -1.36
N VAL A 91 8.89 -15.94 -0.39
CA VAL A 91 9.74 -17.01 0.14
C VAL A 91 9.84 -18.18 -0.85
N ALA A 92 8.74 -18.50 -1.54
CA ALA A 92 8.71 -19.58 -2.54
C ALA A 92 9.41 -19.17 -3.86
N GLU A 93 9.25 -17.90 -4.28
CA GLU A 93 9.72 -17.37 -5.57
C GLU A 93 10.56 -16.09 -5.39
N PRO A 94 11.71 -16.15 -4.67
CA PRO A 94 12.45 -14.94 -4.32
C PRO A 94 12.99 -14.17 -5.52
N LEU A 95 13.47 -14.85 -6.56
CA LEU A 95 14.01 -14.19 -7.76
C LEU A 95 12.95 -13.37 -8.50
N LYS A 96 11.71 -13.87 -8.57
CA LYS A 96 10.56 -13.15 -9.12
C LYS A 96 10.37 -11.80 -8.43
N TYR A 97 10.53 -11.76 -7.10
CA TYR A 97 10.39 -10.54 -6.29
C TYR A 97 11.54 -9.57 -6.48
N TYR A 98 12.79 -10.06 -6.46
CA TYR A 98 13.94 -9.20 -6.69
C TYR A 98 13.94 -8.62 -8.09
N ASP A 99 13.70 -9.44 -9.11
CA ASP A 99 13.67 -9.01 -10.52
C ASP A 99 12.57 -7.96 -10.73
N ASN A 100 11.34 -8.26 -10.34
CA ASN A 100 10.21 -7.33 -10.54
C ASN A 100 10.38 -6.03 -9.74
N ASN A 101 10.59 -6.13 -8.42
CA ASN A 101 10.50 -4.95 -7.57
C ASN A 101 11.71 -4.02 -7.70
N LEU A 102 12.92 -4.57 -7.82
CA LEU A 102 14.13 -3.73 -7.93
C LEU A 102 14.23 -3.10 -9.32
N ILE A 103 13.99 -3.88 -10.38
CA ILE A 103 14.13 -3.37 -11.75
C ILE A 103 13.09 -2.30 -12.05
N SER A 104 11.85 -2.43 -11.55
CA SER A 104 10.84 -1.39 -11.73
C SER A 104 11.28 -0.05 -11.13
N ALA A 105 11.79 -0.04 -9.90
CA ALA A 105 12.29 1.17 -9.24
C ALA A 105 13.50 1.78 -10.00
N ILE A 106 14.45 0.93 -10.40
CA ILE A 106 15.63 1.36 -11.18
C ILE A 106 15.23 1.93 -12.53
N SER A 107 14.24 1.33 -13.21
CA SER A 107 13.74 1.82 -14.51
C SER A 107 13.13 3.20 -14.39
N LEU A 108 12.30 3.44 -13.36
CA LEU A 108 11.75 4.76 -13.07
C LEU A 108 12.84 5.79 -12.80
N LEU A 109 13.82 5.48 -11.96
CA LEU A 109 14.94 6.39 -11.65
C LEU A 109 15.77 6.76 -12.87
N LYS A 110 15.98 5.82 -13.81
CA LYS A 110 16.66 6.09 -15.09
C LYS A 110 15.89 7.12 -15.92
N MET A 111 14.57 6.97 -16.03
CA MET A 111 13.73 7.90 -16.80
C MET A 111 13.59 9.24 -16.08
N MET A 112 13.40 9.26 -14.79
CA MET A 112 13.38 10.49 -14.00
C MET A 112 14.65 11.32 -14.16
N LYS A 113 15.82 10.67 -14.13
CA LYS A 113 17.10 11.33 -14.39
C LYS A 113 17.19 11.88 -15.82
N LYS A 114 16.76 11.11 -16.82
CA LYS A 114 16.81 11.50 -18.24
C LYS A 114 15.91 12.68 -18.56
N TYR A 115 14.73 12.76 -17.92
CA TYR A 115 13.68 13.74 -18.18
C TYR A 115 13.51 14.81 -17.07
N ASP A 116 14.50 14.94 -16.18
CA ASP A 116 14.56 15.93 -15.09
C ASP A 116 13.34 15.91 -14.14
N CYS A 117 12.72 14.75 -13.94
CA CYS A 117 11.70 14.56 -12.91
C CYS A 117 12.37 14.39 -11.54
N LYS A 118 11.98 15.21 -10.55
CA LYS A 118 12.74 15.33 -9.29
C LYS A 118 12.03 14.76 -8.07
N ASN A 119 10.76 14.40 -8.15
CA ASN A 119 9.98 13.99 -6.99
C ASN A 119 9.62 12.51 -7.06
N PHE A 120 10.09 11.72 -6.08
CA PHE A 120 9.82 10.29 -5.99
C PHE A 120 9.15 9.94 -4.66
N ILE A 121 7.93 9.45 -4.70
CA ILE A 121 7.20 8.94 -3.54
C ILE A 121 7.17 7.42 -3.62
N PHE A 122 7.81 6.77 -2.65
CA PHE A 122 7.97 5.32 -2.63
C PHE A 122 7.04 4.65 -1.62
N SER A 123 6.27 3.70 -2.10
CA SER A 123 5.49 2.75 -1.32
C SER A 123 6.43 1.78 -0.60
N SER A 124 6.97 2.20 0.56
CA SER A 124 7.72 1.31 1.43
C SER A 124 6.80 0.56 2.40
N SER A 125 7.33 -0.13 3.36
CA SER A 125 6.56 -1.00 4.26
C SER A 125 7.20 -1.07 5.64
N ALA A 126 6.40 -1.27 6.68
CA ALA A 126 6.88 -1.57 8.02
C ALA A 126 7.77 -2.84 8.08
N THR A 127 7.73 -3.71 7.07
CA THR A 127 8.60 -4.89 6.99
C THR A 127 10.09 -4.56 6.94
N VAL A 128 10.47 -3.32 6.57
CA VAL A 128 11.87 -2.86 6.56
C VAL A 128 12.48 -2.78 7.97
N TYR A 129 11.67 -2.69 9.01
CA TYR A 129 12.12 -2.70 10.41
C TYR A 129 12.55 -4.10 10.90
N GLY A 130 12.27 -5.16 10.10
CA GLY A 130 12.59 -6.52 10.50
C GLY A 130 11.81 -6.99 11.73
N ALA A 131 12.47 -7.82 12.55
CA ALA A 131 11.90 -8.40 13.77
C ALA A 131 12.17 -7.51 15.01
N SER A 132 11.81 -6.21 14.95
CA SER A 132 11.97 -5.33 16.10
C SER A 132 11.04 -5.74 17.25
N GLU A 133 11.58 -5.82 18.46
CA GLU A 133 10.79 -6.05 19.67
C GLU A 133 10.33 -4.74 20.33
N LYS A 134 10.89 -3.60 19.92
CA LYS A 134 10.51 -2.28 20.45
C LYS A 134 9.32 -1.71 19.70
N MET A 135 8.30 -1.32 20.44
CA MET A 135 7.10 -0.67 19.93
C MET A 135 6.82 0.62 20.72
N PRO A 136 6.25 1.65 20.08
CA PRO A 136 5.96 1.78 18.65
C PRO A 136 7.22 1.86 17.76
N LEU A 137 7.08 1.51 16.47
CA LEU A 137 8.16 1.65 15.49
C LEU A 137 8.31 3.12 15.08
N THR A 138 9.54 3.65 15.14
CA THR A 138 9.89 5.02 14.73
C THR A 138 10.86 5.00 13.56
N GLU A 139 10.93 6.10 12.76
CA GLU A 139 11.70 6.13 11.52
C GLU A 139 13.21 6.13 11.72
N ASP A 140 13.68 6.46 12.90
CA ASP A 140 15.10 6.46 13.32
C ASP A 140 15.59 5.11 13.84
N MET A 141 14.70 4.13 14.00
CA MET A 141 15.09 2.78 14.40
C MET A 141 15.95 2.10 13.32
N PRO A 142 16.85 1.18 13.72
CA PRO A 142 17.61 0.35 12.80
C PRO A 142 16.68 -0.42 11.85
N LEU A 143 17.12 -0.55 10.59
CA LEU A 143 16.40 -1.30 9.57
C LEU A 143 17.01 -2.69 9.39
N GLY A 144 16.17 -3.69 9.09
CA GLY A 144 16.58 -5.07 8.93
C GLY A 144 17.10 -5.72 10.23
N PRO A 145 17.57 -6.97 10.14
CA PRO A 145 17.41 -7.85 8.97
C PRO A 145 15.93 -8.17 8.68
N CYS A 146 15.57 -8.10 7.41
CA CYS A 146 14.20 -8.46 7.00
C CYS A 146 14.01 -9.97 7.08
N THR A 147 12.80 -10.41 7.42
CA THR A 147 12.47 -11.83 7.62
C THR A 147 12.08 -12.56 6.34
N ASN A 148 11.89 -11.85 5.24
CA ASN A 148 11.44 -12.42 3.96
C ASN A 148 11.93 -11.58 2.76
N PRO A 149 11.97 -12.17 1.54
CA PRO A 149 12.44 -11.48 0.33
C PRO A 149 11.64 -10.22 -0.04
N TYR A 150 10.33 -10.19 0.19
CA TYR A 150 9.54 -8.97 -0.02
C TYR A 150 10.06 -7.81 0.84
N GLY A 151 10.26 -8.03 2.12
CA GLY A 151 10.83 -7.01 3.02
C GLY A 151 12.22 -6.55 2.55
N TRP A 152 13.06 -7.49 2.11
CA TRP A 152 14.38 -7.18 1.56
C TRP A 152 14.27 -6.31 0.29
N THR A 153 13.32 -6.59 -0.64
CA THR A 153 13.16 -5.73 -1.83
C THR A 153 12.82 -4.29 -1.43
N LYS A 154 11.95 -4.09 -0.43
CA LYS A 154 11.59 -2.74 0.05
C LYS A 154 12.80 -2.04 0.67
N LEU A 155 13.55 -2.72 1.52
CA LEU A 155 14.75 -2.17 2.15
C LEU A 155 15.85 -1.84 1.13
N MET A 156 16.09 -2.72 0.16
CA MET A 156 17.06 -2.49 -0.90
C MET A 156 16.68 -1.29 -1.77
N ILE A 157 15.39 -1.13 -2.09
CA ILE A 157 14.91 0.05 -2.85
C ILE A 157 15.10 1.32 -2.02
N GLU A 158 14.82 1.32 -0.70
CA GLU A 158 15.14 2.47 0.14
C GLU A 158 16.62 2.83 0.09
N GLN A 159 17.53 1.84 0.10
CA GLN A 159 18.97 2.08 -0.02
C GLN A 159 19.34 2.64 -1.40
N ILE A 160 18.83 2.06 -2.49
CA ILE A 160 19.04 2.56 -3.86
C ILE A 160 18.59 4.03 -3.97
N LEU A 161 17.43 4.36 -3.43
CA LEU A 161 16.89 5.73 -3.44
C LEU A 161 17.78 6.71 -2.65
N ARG A 162 18.35 6.28 -1.52
CA ARG A 162 19.32 7.09 -0.74
C ARG A 162 20.60 7.35 -1.51
N ASP A 163 21.15 6.32 -2.14
CA ASP A 163 22.40 6.45 -2.93
C ASP A 163 22.19 7.34 -4.15
N VAL A 164 21.06 7.19 -4.85
CA VAL A 164 20.71 8.03 -6.00
C VAL A 164 20.46 9.48 -5.58
N ALA A 165 19.76 9.73 -4.49
CA ALA A 165 19.55 11.08 -3.97
C ALA A 165 20.86 11.73 -3.50
N PHE A 166 21.78 10.96 -2.91
CA PHE A 166 23.10 11.48 -2.56
C PHE A 166 23.88 11.90 -3.81
N ALA A 167 23.84 11.12 -4.88
CA ALA A 167 24.49 11.43 -6.16
C ALA A 167 23.79 12.57 -6.94
N HIS A 168 22.52 12.81 -6.67
CA HIS A 168 21.68 13.81 -7.32
C HIS A 168 20.93 14.65 -6.28
N PRO A 169 21.58 15.67 -5.66
CA PRO A 169 21.04 16.42 -4.53
C PRO A 169 19.73 17.18 -4.79
N GLN A 170 19.36 17.38 -6.05
CA GLN A 170 18.07 17.97 -6.44
C GLN A 170 16.90 17.00 -6.37
N LEU A 171 17.15 15.69 -6.23
CA LEU A 171 16.11 14.67 -6.11
C LEU A 171 15.47 14.77 -4.72
N SER A 172 14.16 14.72 -4.70
CA SER A 172 13.34 14.62 -3.49
C SER A 172 12.71 13.23 -3.41
N VAL A 173 12.92 12.55 -2.31
CA VAL A 173 12.41 11.18 -2.10
C VAL A 173 11.65 11.12 -0.78
N CYS A 174 10.39 10.69 -0.83
CA CYS A 174 9.62 10.32 0.34
C CYS A 174 9.47 8.80 0.42
N LEU A 175 9.97 8.21 1.50
CA LEU A 175 9.83 6.78 1.80
C LEU A 175 8.66 6.61 2.75
N LEU A 176 7.52 6.12 2.26
CA LEU A 176 6.31 5.96 3.06
C LEU A 176 6.23 4.51 3.56
N ARG A 177 6.52 4.32 4.86
CA ARG A 177 6.48 3.02 5.54
C ARG A 177 5.13 2.83 6.16
N TYR A 178 4.24 2.17 5.46
CA TYR A 178 2.91 1.90 6.00
C TYR A 178 2.75 0.47 6.53
N PHE A 179 1.74 0.35 7.38
CA PHE A 179 1.43 -0.85 8.13
C PHE A 179 0.39 -1.68 7.39
N ASN A 180 -0.79 -1.89 7.90
CA ASN A 180 -1.77 -2.77 7.29
C ASN A 180 -2.95 -1.96 6.70
N PRO A 181 -2.91 -1.57 5.41
CA PRO A 181 -4.03 -0.87 4.80
C PRO A 181 -5.24 -1.79 4.68
N ILE A 182 -6.40 -1.28 5.11
CA ILE A 182 -7.72 -1.91 5.00
C ILE A 182 -8.78 -0.84 4.71
N GLY A 183 -10.03 -1.23 4.50
CA GLY A 183 -11.08 -0.30 4.10
C GLY A 183 -11.25 -0.25 2.59
N ALA A 184 -12.12 0.62 2.14
CA ALA A 184 -12.43 0.86 0.74
C ALA A 184 -12.94 2.29 0.55
N ASP A 185 -13.13 2.74 -0.69
CA ASP A 185 -13.84 4.00 -0.94
C ASP A 185 -15.29 3.90 -0.44
N ALA A 186 -15.78 4.96 0.19
CA ALA A 186 -17.13 5.01 0.78
C ALA A 186 -18.27 4.78 -0.25
N SER A 187 -18.01 4.99 -1.56
CA SER A 187 -18.94 4.65 -2.63
C SER A 187 -19.20 3.14 -2.74
N GLY A 188 -18.26 2.31 -2.32
CA GLY A 188 -18.24 0.86 -2.55
C GLY A 188 -17.96 0.49 -4.01
N MET A 189 -17.41 1.41 -4.81
CA MET A 189 -17.07 1.15 -6.21
C MET A 189 -15.63 0.64 -6.38
N ILE A 190 -14.70 1.08 -5.54
CA ILE A 190 -13.31 0.60 -5.52
C ILE A 190 -12.93 0.08 -4.15
N GLY A 191 -12.12 -0.99 -4.12
CA GLY A 191 -11.68 -1.66 -2.90
C GLY A 191 -10.62 -2.72 -3.18
N GLU A 192 -10.27 -3.53 -2.18
CA GLU A 192 -9.27 -4.59 -2.34
C GLU A 192 -9.88 -5.85 -2.96
N ASP A 193 -9.37 -6.24 -4.13
CA ASP A 193 -9.75 -7.47 -4.86
C ASP A 193 -8.49 -8.28 -5.19
N PRO A 194 -7.97 -9.07 -4.25
CA PRO A 194 -6.77 -9.87 -4.48
C PRO A 194 -7.06 -11.05 -5.40
N ASN A 195 -6.12 -11.31 -6.33
CA ASN A 195 -6.16 -12.51 -7.15
C ASN A 195 -5.99 -13.77 -6.28
N GLY A 196 -6.89 -14.72 -6.42
CA GLY A 196 -6.87 -16.00 -5.67
C GLY A 196 -7.27 -15.86 -4.20
N ILE A 197 -6.67 -16.68 -3.34
CA ILE A 197 -6.95 -16.67 -1.90
C ILE A 197 -6.22 -15.49 -1.25
N PRO A 198 -6.92 -14.63 -0.50
CA PRO A 198 -6.30 -13.47 0.13
C PRO A 198 -5.21 -13.85 1.13
N ASN A 199 -4.09 -13.14 1.07
CA ASN A 199 -3.01 -13.24 2.05
C ASN A 199 -3.22 -12.30 3.25
N ASN A 200 -3.97 -11.21 3.06
CA ASN A 200 -4.28 -10.22 4.08
C ASN A 200 -5.54 -10.59 4.85
N LEU A 201 -5.60 -10.18 6.12
CA LEU A 201 -6.67 -10.55 7.04
C LEU A 201 -8.05 -10.00 6.61
N MET A 202 -8.13 -8.69 6.32
CA MET A 202 -9.43 -8.06 6.04
C MET A 202 -10.13 -8.59 4.78
N PRO A 203 -9.47 -8.73 3.61
CA PRO A 203 -10.13 -9.33 2.45
C PRO A 203 -10.48 -10.81 2.68
N TYR A 204 -9.74 -11.52 3.54
CA TYR A 204 -10.12 -12.89 3.92
C TYR A 204 -11.41 -12.89 4.74
N ILE A 205 -11.51 -12.03 5.77
CA ILE A 205 -12.73 -11.85 6.60
C ILE A 205 -13.93 -11.53 5.70
N SER A 206 -13.80 -10.55 4.81
CA SER A 206 -14.90 -10.10 3.94
C SER A 206 -15.33 -11.18 2.94
N GLN A 207 -14.39 -11.99 2.41
CA GLN A 207 -14.71 -13.11 1.53
C GLN A 207 -15.37 -14.28 2.27
N VAL A 208 -15.07 -14.51 3.56
CA VAL A 208 -15.85 -15.46 4.38
C VAL A 208 -17.24 -14.92 4.64
N ALA A 209 -17.37 -13.65 4.97
CA ALA A 209 -18.65 -13.00 5.25
C ALA A 209 -19.61 -13.03 4.04
N VAL A 210 -19.09 -12.86 2.82
CA VAL A 210 -19.90 -12.95 1.57
C VAL A 210 -20.12 -14.38 1.10
N GLY A 211 -19.51 -15.38 1.78
CA GLY A 211 -19.68 -16.81 1.45
C GLY A 211 -18.74 -17.35 0.36
N LYS A 212 -17.76 -16.57 -0.10
CA LYS A 212 -16.76 -17.01 -1.08
C LYS A 212 -15.75 -17.98 -0.48
N LEU A 213 -15.42 -17.81 0.80
CA LEU A 213 -14.55 -18.70 1.59
C LEU A 213 -15.33 -19.32 2.75
N ALA A 214 -14.96 -20.56 3.14
CA ALA A 214 -15.71 -21.33 4.14
C ALA A 214 -15.53 -20.81 5.56
N GLU A 215 -14.30 -20.52 5.98
CA GLU A 215 -13.96 -20.10 7.33
C GLU A 215 -12.61 -19.38 7.36
N LEU A 216 -12.41 -18.49 8.33
CA LEU A 216 -11.15 -17.80 8.59
C LEU A 216 -10.24 -18.65 9.48
N SER A 217 -8.96 -18.76 9.15
CA SER A 217 -7.94 -19.29 10.04
C SER A 217 -7.28 -18.17 10.84
N VAL A 218 -7.45 -18.16 12.17
CA VAL A 218 -6.77 -17.27 13.11
C VAL A 218 -5.48 -17.93 13.58
N TYR A 219 -4.34 -17.35 13.25
CA TYR A 219 -3.02 -17.94 13.51
C TYR A 219 -2.48 -17.58 14.89
N GLY A 220 -2.55 -18.55 15.82
CA GLY A 220 -2.13 -18.43 17.21
C GLY A 220 -3.17 -17.73 18.10
N ASN A 221 -3.24 -18.18 19.35
CA ASN A 221 -4.03 -17.58 20.43
C ASN A 221 -3.25 -17.56 21.75
N ASP A 222 -1.95 -17.65 21.65
CA ASP A 222 -1.02 -17.77 22.78
C ASP A 222 0.09 -16.70 22.73
N TYR A 223 -0.10 -15.63 21.93
CA TYR A 223 0.76 -14.45 21.97
C TYR A 223 0.59 -13.66 23.26
N PRO A 224 1.64 -12.95 23.75
CA PRO A 224 1.54 -12.08 24.94
C PRO A 224 0.78 -10.77 24.59
N THR A 225 -0.47 -10.90 24.19
CA THR A 225 -1.38 -9.83 23.78
C THR A 225 -2.70 -9.96 24.53
N VAL A 226 -3.60 -8.97 24.42
CA VAL A 226 -4.85 -8.91 25.20
C VAL A 226 -5.74 -10.15 25.04
N ASP A 227 -5.83 -10.68 23.82
CA ASP A 227 -6.67 -11.84 23.48
C ASP A 227 -5.88 -13.04 22.95
N GLY A 228 -4.56 -12.98 23.07
CA GLY A 228 -3.66 -14.03 22.61
C GLY A 228 -3.40 -14.03 21.10
N THR A 229 -4.04 -13.16 20.31
CA THR A 229 -3.82 -13.08 18.86
C THR A 229 -2.86 -11.95 18.47
N GLY A 230 -2.31 -12.00 17.26
CA GLY A 230 -1.36 -11.00 16.80
C GLY A 230 -1.98 -9.59 16.70
N VAL A 231 -1.21 -8.57 17.06
CA VAL A 231 -1.64 -7.16 17.05
C VAL A 231 -0.96 -6.42 15.91
N ARG A 232 -1.75 -5.68 15.12
CA ARG A 232 -1.28 -4.88 13.98
C ARG A 232 -1.89 -3.49 14.00
N ASP A 233 -1.18 -2.54 13.39
CA ASP A 233 -1.72 -1.20 13.11
C ASP A 233 -2.44 -1.24 11.76
N TYR A 234 -3.75 -1.08 11.80
CA TYR A 234 -4.59 -1.00 10.60
C TYR A 234 -4.85 0.46 10.25
N ILE A 235 -4.65 0.80 8.99
CA ILE A 235 -4.87 2.15 8.46
C ILE A 235 -5.90 2.10 7.33
N HIS A 236 -6.82 3.07 7.32
CA HIS A 236 -7.78 3.19 6.24
C HIS A 236 -7.08 3.57 4.93
N VAL A 237 -7.43 2.88 3.83
CA VAL A 237 -6.80 3.10 2.51
C VAL A 237 -6.95 4.55 2.02
N VAL A 238 -8.05 5.23 2.36
CA VAL A 238 -8.25 6.65 2.03
C VAL A 238 -7.29 7.55 2.82
N ASP A 239 -7.10 7.30 4.13
CA ASP A 239 -6.13 8.06 4.92
C ASP A 239 -4.71 7.84 4.41
N LEU A 240 -4.40 6.60 4.00
CA LEU A 240 -3.12 6.28 3.38
C LEU A 240 -2.94 7.04 2.05
N ALA A 241 -3.97 7.09 1.19
CA ALA A 241 -3.93 7.85 -0.06
C ALA A 241 -3.69 9.36 0.19
N LEU A 242 -4.39 9.94 1.18
CA LEU A 242 -4.17 11.32 1.61
C LEU A 242 -2.73 11.55 2.13
N GLY A 243 -2.13 10.56 2.79
CA GLY A 243 -0.73 10.57 3.20
C GLY A 243 0.23 10.67 2.02
N HIS A 244 -0.07 10.02 0.88
CA HIS A 244 0.72 10.15 -0.34
C HIS A 244 0.63 11.56 -0.94
N ILE A 245 -0.55 12.19 -0.90
CA ILE A 245 -0.71 13.58 -1.34
C ILE A 245 0.13 14.52 -0.47
N LYS A 246 0.10 14.35 0.84
CA LYS A 246 0.90 15.16 1.75
C LYS A 246 2.41 14.93 1.56
N ALA A 247 2.83 13.72 1.27
CA ALA A 247 4.22 13.43 0.93
C ALA A 247 4.62 14.06 -0.42
N LEU A 248 3.72 14.10 -1.42
CA LEU A 248 3.93 14.79 -2.68
C LEU A 248 4.08 16.31 -2.46
N GLU A 249 3.20 16.93 -1.68
CA GLU A 249 3.29 18.35 -1.32
C GLU A 249 4.61 18.68 -0.59
N TYR A 250 5.08 17.77 0.26
CA TYR A 250 6.39 17.91 0.92
C TYR A 250 7.54 17.80 -0.08
N ALA A 251 7.52 16.76 -0.94
CA ALA A 251 8.58 16.50 -1.91
C ALA A 251 8.79 17.68 -2.88
N THR A 252 7.74 18.39 -3.28
CA THR A 252 7.85 19.57 -4.17
C THR A 252 8.54 20.76 -3.53
N LYS A 253 8.74 20.77 -2.20
CA LYS A 253 9.32 21.89 -1.44
C LYS A 253 10.67 21.56 -0.80
N HIS A 254 11.06 20.29 -0.81
CA HIS A 254 12.25 19.79 -0.14
C HIS A 254 13.06 18.90 -1.08
N THR A 255 14.34 18.72 -0.80
CA THR A 255 15.20 17.76 -1.50
C THR A 255 15.80 16.75 -0.53
N GLY A 256 16.44 15.71 -1.07
CA GLY A 256 17.01 14.61 -0.28
C GLY A 256 15.97 13.54 0.07
N VAL A 257 16.26 12.75 1.08
CA VAL A 257 15.43 11.59 1.45
C VAL A 257 14.78 11.79 2.81
N ALA A 258 13.47 11.68 2.87
CA ALA A 258 12.70 11.68 4.12
C ALA A 258 11.87 10.39 4.22
N ALA A 259 11.93 9.71 5.37
CA ALA A 259 11.07 8.57 5.67
C ALA A 259 9.95 8.99 6.62
N PHE A 260 8.75 8.44 6.41
CA PHE A 260 7.57 8.68 7.23
C PHE A 260 6.81 7.37 7.46
N ASN A 261 6.48 7.09 8.73
CA ASN A 261 5.53 6.05 9.07
C ASN A 261 4.11 6.54 8.82
N LEU A 262 3.32 5.76 8.09
CA LEU A 262 1.90 6.01 7.90
C LEU A 262 1.10 4.89 8.57
N GLY A 263 0.60 5.18 9.75
CA GLY A 263 -0.21 4.31 10.59
C GLY A 263 -1.13 5.12 11.48
N THR A 264 -1.93 4.44 12.28
CA THR A 264 -2.82 5.08 13.26
C THR A 264 -2.15 5.29 14.62
N GLY A 265 -1.03 4.61 14.86
CA GLY A 265 -0.39 4.54 16.17
C GLY A 265 -1.13 3.64 17.17
N LYS A 266 -2.13 2.88 16.71
CA LYS A 266 -2.94 1.98 17.53
C LYS A 266 -2.80 0.54 17.05
N GLY A 267 -2.47 -0.35 17.97
CA GLY A 267 -2.49 -1.79 17.69
C GLY A 267 -3.89 -2.35 17.90
N THR A 268 -4.41 -3.09 16.92
CA THR A 268 -5.67 -3.85 17.01
C THR A 268 -5.36 -5.33 16.80
N SER A 269 -5.91 -6.20 17.64
CA SER A 269 -5.70 -7.64 17.53
C SER A 269 -6.54 -8.26 16.40
N VAL A 270 -6.19 -9.48 16.00
CA VAL A 270 -6.95 -10.20 14.97
C VAL A 270 -8.39 -10.44 15.38
N LEU A 271 -8.63 -10.86 16.62
CA LEU A 271 -9.99 -11.10 17.13
C LEU A 271 -10.76 -9.79 17.36
N GLU A 272 -10.10 -8.74 17.83
CA GLU A 272 -10.72 -7.42 17.97
C GLU A 272 -11.19 -6.90 16.59
N LEU A 273 -10.37 -7.01 15.55
CA LEU A 273 -10.76 -6.62 14.19
C LEU A 273 -11.94 -7.45 13.69
N LEU A 274 -11.88 -8.78 13.86
CA LEU A 274 -12.94 -9.69 13.45
C LEU A 274 -14.28 -9.34 14.11
N HIS A 275 -14.29 -9.21 15.46
CA HIS A 275 -15.51 -8.90 16.19
C HIS A 275 -16.03 -7.48 15.93
N THR A 276 -15.13 -6.53 15.65
CA THR A 276 -15.53 -5.19 15.19
C THR A 276 -16.23 -5.28 13.84
N PHE A 277 -15.67 -6.04 12.90
CA PHE A 277 -16.29 -6.26 11.57
C PHE A 277 -17.68 -6.89 11.68
N GLU A 278 -17.83 -7.93 12.52
CA GLU A 278 -19.13 -8.58 12.79
C GLU A 278 -20.15 -7.59 13.36
N LYS A 279 -19.75 -6.86 14.42
CA LYS A 279 -20.62 -5.91 15.12
C LYS A 279 -21.11 -4.79 14.24
N VAL A 280 -20.19 -4.13 13.51
CA VAL A 280 -20.51 -2.95 12.70
C VAL A 280 -21.41 -3.28 11.52
N ASN A 281 -21.25 -4.49 10.95
CA ASN A 281 -21.98 -4.92 9.76
C ASN A 281 -23.16 -5.86 10.09
N ASN A 282 -23.39 -6.16 11.37
CA ASN A 282 -24.41 -7.11 11.82
C ASN A 282 -24.32 -8.48 11.14
N LEU A 283 -23.11 -9.05 11.15
CA LEU A 283 -22.77 -10.30 10.47
C LEU A 283 -22.17 -11.30 11.45
N HIS A 284 -22.01 -12.54 10.99
CA HIS A 284 -21.22 -13.55 11.66
C HIS A 284 -20.21 -14.16 10.68
N VAL A 285 -18.95 -14.23 11.10
CA VAL A 285 -17.84 -14.76 10.30
C VAL A 285 -17.31 -16.02 10.96
N LYS A 286 -17.44 -17.15 10.28
CA LYS A 286 -16.90 -18.43 10.78
C LYS A 286 -15.39 -18.38 10.86
N TYR A 287 -14.82 -18.77 11.99
CA TYR A 287 -13.37 -18.87 12.14
C TYR A 287 -12.96 -20.07 13.00
N LYS A 288 -11.70 -20.47 12.83
CA LYS A 288 -11.03 -21.43 13.71
C LYS A 288 -9.64 -20.92 14.08
N ILE A 289 -9.19 -21.30 15.28
CA ILE A 289 -7.84 -21.02 15.73
C ILE A 289 -6.91 -22.14 15.24
N VAL A 290 -5.77 -21.76 14.67
CA VAL A 290 -4.73 -22.68 14.20
C VAL A 290 -3.38 -22.28 14.80
N GLY A 291 -2.33 -23.09 14.60
CA GLY A 291 -0.98 -22.78 15.08
C GLY A 291 -0.43 -21.45 14.53
N ARG A 292 0.54 -20.87 15.25
CA ARG A 292 1.20 -19.62 14.81
C ARG A 292 1.85 -19.78 13.42
N ARG A 293 1.86 -18.70 12.65
CA ARG A 293 2.73 -18.63 11.47
C ARG A 293 4.18 -18.44 11.91
N PRO A 294 5.14 -19.18 11.33
CA PRO A 294 6.55 -18.95 11.60
C PRO A 294 6.96 -17.51 11.26
N GLY A 295 7.65 -16.84 12.20
CA GLY A 295 8.17 -15.49 12.00
C GLY A 295 7.16 -14.35 12.18
N ASP A 296 5.91 -14.62 12.54
CA ASP A 296 4.93 -13.57 12.84
C ASP A 296 5.22 -12.94 14.23
N PRO A 297 5.49 -11.63 14.31
CA PRO A 297 5.66 -10.94 15.60
C PRO A 297 4.32 -10.79 16.33
N ALA A 298 4.38 -10.78 17.68
CA ALA A 298 3.19 -10.61 18.51
C ALA A 298 2.50 -9.27 18.26
N THR A 299 3.26 -8.18 18.17
CA THR A 299 2.74 -6.81 18.07
C THR A 299 3.57 -5.97 17.12
N VAL A 300 2.90 -5.23 16.22
CA VAL A 300 3.53 -4.27 15.30
C VAL A 300 2.62 -3.08 15.09
N TYR A 301 3.05 -1.87 15.53
CA TYR A 301 2.34 -0.62 15.27
C TYR A 301 3.29 0.57 15.17
N ALA A 302 2.81 1.65 14.53
CA ALA A 302 3.59 2.84 14.21
C ALA A 302 3.70 3.82 15.37
N ASP A 303 4.77 4.61 15.36
CA ASP A 303 4.73 6.00 15.76
C ASP A 303 4.58 6.86 14.49
N ALA A 304 3.44 7.51 14.32
CA ALA A 304 3.16 8.38 13.17
C ALA A 304 3.36 9.88 13.48
N SER A 305 3.92 10.23 14.64
CA SER A 305 4.09 11.61 15.10
C SER A 305 4.94 12.46 14.15
N LYS A 306 5.90 11.86 13.45
CA LYS A 306 6.72 12.56 12.46
C LYS A 306 5.88 12.98 11.25
N ALA A 307 5.00 12.12 10.74
CA ALA A 307 4.09 12.44 9.65
C ALA A 307 3.10 13.54 10.10
N GLU A 308 2.56 13.48 11.29
CA GLU A 308 1.68 14.53 11.85
C GLU A 308 2.40 15.88 11.92
N LYS A 309 3.61 15.91 12.45
CA LYS A 309 4.38 17.14 12.65
C LYS A 309 4.88 17.76 11.36
N ILE A 310 5.36 16.95 10.40
CA ILE A 310 6.08 17.43 9.22
C ILE A 310 5.18 17.47 7.99
N LEU A 311 4.35 16.47 7.78
CA LEU A 311 3.43 16.41 6.64
C LEU A 311 2.08 17.04 6.96
N HIS A 312 1.82 17.39 8.24
CA HIS A 312 0.51 17.82 8.73
C HIS A 312 -0.59 16.81 8.35
N TRP A 313 -0.24 15.52 8.48
CA TRP A 313 -1.10 14.40 8.15
C TRP A 313 -1.30 13.50 9.37
N LYS A 314 -2.53 13.07 9.55
CA LYS A 314 -2.94 12.11 10.56
C LYS A 314 -4.01 11.20 10.00
N ALA A 315 -4.00 9.92 10.38
CA ALA A 315 -5.11 9.01 10.10
C ALA A 315 -6.35 9.43 10.91
N GLU A 316 -7.46 9.66 10.23
CA GLU A 316 -8.70 10.18 10.85
C GLU A 316 -9.76 9.09 11.00
N ARG A 317 -9.79 8.10 10.08
CA ARG A 317 -10.78 7.02 10.08
C ARG A 317 -10.41 5.95 11.10
N ASN A 318 -11.41 5.54 11.89
CA ASN A 318 -11.24 4.53 12.92
C ASN A 318 -11.46 3.11 12.36
N ILE A 319 -11.28 2.11 13.23
CA ILE A 319 -11.40 0.69 12.84
C ILE A 319 -12.84 0.31 12.44
N GLU A 320 -13.86 0.98 12.99
CA GLU A 320 -15.26 0.74 12.62
C GLU A 320 -15.55 1.26 11.20
N ASP A 321 -14.98 2.42 10.83
CA ASP A 321 -15.07 2.96 9.47
C ASP A 321 -14.39 2.00 8.47
N MET A 322 -13.20 1.51 8.80
CA MET A 322 -12.47 0.54 7.97
C MET A 322 -13.29 -0.74 7.73
N CYS A 323 -13.92 -1.27 8.77
CA CYS A 323 -14.76 -2.46 8.67
C CYS A 323 -16.02 -2.21 7.84
N ARG A 324 -16.67 -1.06 8.03
CA ARG A 324 -17.89 -0.67 7.31
C ARG A 324 -17.62 -0.50 5.82
N ASP A 325 -16.58 0.24 5.47
CA ASP A 325 -16.26 0.55 4.08
C ASP A 325 -15.76 -0.69 3.34
N THR A 326 -14.99 -1.58 4.01
CA THR A 326 -14.64 -2.89 3.43
C THR A 326 -15.90 -3.70 3.09
N TRP A 327 -16.86 -3.77 4.02
CA TRP A 327 -18.09 -4.52 3.78
C TRP A 327 -18.98 -3.87 2.72
N ASN A 328 -19.07 -2.55 2.70
CA ASN A 328 -19.78 -1.82 1.65
C ASN A 328 -19.24 -2.16 0.25
N TRP A 329 -17.90 -2.27 0.11
CA TRP A 329 -17.26 -2.76 -1.10
C TRP A 329 -17.59 -4.22 -1.38
N GLN A 330 -17.28 -5.14 -0.45
CA GLN A 330 -17.38 -6.58 -0.68
C GLN A 330 -18.82 -7.04 -0.92
N SER A 331 -19.79 -6.47 -0.20
CA SER A 331 -21.21 -6.84 -0.37
C SER A 331 -21.79 -6.42 -1.72
N LYS A 332 -21.33 -5.30 -2.28
CA LYS A 332 -21.71 -4.83 -3.63
C LYS A 332 -20.94 -5.56 -4.74
N ASN A 333 -19.78 -6.12 -4.40
CA ASN A 333 -18.87 -6.77 -5.33
C ASN A 333 -18.45 -8.16 -4.81
N PRO A 334 -19.39 -9.11 -4.70
CA PRO A 334 -19.10 -10.42 -4.12
C PRO A 334 -18.01 -11.20 -4.88
N ASN A 335 -17.90 -10.96 -6.18
CA ASN A 335 -16.89 -11.54 -7.07
C ASN A 335 -15.72 -10.59 -7.41
N GLY A 336 -15.58 -9.49 -6.68
CA GLY A 336 -14.57 -8.46 -6.95
C GLY A 336 -14.94 -7.58 -8.15
N TYR A 337 -13.94 -7.21 -8.95
CA TYR A 337 -14.13 -6.41 -10.18
C TYR A 337 -14.66 -7.22 -11.38
N GLN A 338 -15.12 -8.43 -11.17
CA GLN A 338 -15.74 -9.20 -12.24
C GLN A 338 -17.15 -8.64 -12.53
N ALA A 339 -17.50 -8.60 -13.83
CA ALA A 339 -18.82 -8.16 -14.30
C ALA A 339 -19.89 -9.21 -13.96
#